data_b4d1764077ebe7c0517dd72848e922b1
#
_entry.id   b4d1764077ebe7c0517dd72848e922b1
#
_cell.length_a   1.000
_cell.length_b   1.000
_cell.length_c   1.000
_cell.angle_alpha   90.00
_cell.angle_beta   90.00
_cell.angle_gamma   90.00
#
_symmetry.space_group_name_H-M   'P 1'
#
loop_
_entity.id
_entity.type
_entity.pdbx_description
1 polymer ?
#
loop_
_entity_poly.entity_id
_entity_poly.type
_entity_poly.pdbx_seq_one_letter_code
_entity_poly.pdbx_strand_id
1 'polypeptide(L)'
;MLFRSVRRTNIGQSQDEPNILEVLPPDRYTILPNTAGCYDAKTAVRTCRLARELLDGHKLCKLEVLGDQQTLFPDVVATLQAAEELVKDGFDVMVYTNDDPIMAKRLEEVGCCAVMPLAAPIGSGLGIRNKLNILTIVENAKVPILVDAGVGTASDAAVAMELGCDGVLMNTAIAAARDPVLMASAMRKAIQAGREAFLAGRMPAKRFASASSPLEGLFF
;
A
#
# COMPACT_ATOMS: atom_id res chain seq x y z
N MET A 1 7.72 -8.33 6.15
CA MET A 1 8.60 -7.16 6.22
C MET A 1 7.79 -5.97 6.72
N LEU A 2 8.26 -5.19 7.69
CA LEU A 2 7.55 -4.02 8.22
C LEU A 2 8.23 -2.77 7.65
N PHE A 3 7.57 -2.13 6.69
CA PHE A 3 7.98 -0.81 6.21
C PHE A 3 7.47 0.28 7.16
N ARG A 4 8.27 1.32 7.35
CA ARG A 4 7.85 2.56 8.00
C ARG A 4 7.96 3.69 6.98
N SER A 5 6.82 4.10 6.45
CA SER A 5 6.75 5.26 5.55
C SER A 5 6.92 6.54 6.36
N VAL A 6 7.93 7.32 6.02
CA VAL A 6 8.26 8.58 6.69
C VAL A 6 8.00 9.72 5.73
N ARG A 7 6.98 10.53 6.07
CA ARG A 7 6.70 11.80 5.39
C ARG A 7 7.53 12.88 6.06
N ARG A 8 8.09 13.82 5.27
CA ARG A 8 8.81 15.03 5.67
C ARG A 8 9.15 15.11 7.17
N THR A 9 10.34 14.72 7.55
CA THR A 9 10.88 15.10 8.85
C THR A 9 11.43 16.50 8.74
N ASN A 10 11.05 17.41 9.63
CA ASN A 10 11.75 18.69 9.77
C ASN A 10 13.14 18.39 10.33
N ILE A 11 14.14 18.53 9.49
CA ILE A 11 15.54 18.52 9.92
C ILE A 11 15.78 19.91 10.52
N GLY A 12 15.83 19.99 11.85
CA GLY A 12 16.02 21.26 12.56
C GLY A 12 14.90 21.62 13.55
N GLN A 13 14.09 20.65 13.95
CA GLN A 13 13.20 20.81 15.10
C GLN A 13 14.00 20.97 16.39
N SER A 14 13.39 21.67 17.37
CA SER A 14 13.99 21.95 18.66
C SER A 14 14.60 20.70 19.30
N GLN A 15 15.69 20.86 20.03
CA GLN A 15 16.41 19.79 20.73
C GLN A 15 15.54 18.96 21.70
N ASP A 16 14.29 19.38 21.94
CA ASP A 16 13.37 18.75 22.89
C ASP A 16 12.36 17.77 22.24
N GLU A 17 12.30 17.67 20.89
CA GLU A 17 11.43 16.70 20.22
C GLU A 17 12.25 15.52 19.66
N PRO A 18 11.90 14.26 20.02
CA PRO A 18 12.64 13.09 19.53
C PRO A 18 12.53 13.00 17.99
N ASN A 19 13.67 12.91 17.33
CA ASN A 19 13.73 12.68 15.90
C ASN A 19 13.13 11.28 15.59
N ILE A 20 12.20 11.21 14.64
CA ILE A 20 11.56 9.94 14.27
C ILE A 20 12.58 8.86 13.86
N LEU A 21 13.71 9.25 13.29
CA LEU A 21 14.80 8.33 12.91
C LEU A 21 15.52 7.74 14.13
N GLU A 22 15.53 8.42 15.27
CA GLU A 22 16.09 7.90 16.53
C GLU A 22 15.18 6.81 17.13
N VAL A 23 13.87 6.92 16.90
CA VAL A 23 12.85 5.96 17.40
C VAL A 23 12.67 4.78 16.46
N LEU A 24 13.10 4.93 15.20
CA LEU A 24 13.00 3.90 14.14
C LEU A 24 14.40 3.49 13.66
N PRO A 25 15.15 2.71 14.45
CA PRO A 25 16.49 2.34 14.07
C PRO A 25 16.50 1.49 12.77
N PRO A 26 17.41 1.78 11.83
CA PRO A 26 17.44 1.16 10.50
C PRO A 26 17.79 -0.33 10.50
N ASP A 27 18.40 -0.83 11.58
CA ASP A 27 18.67 -2.26 11.80
C ASP A 27 17.38 -3.07 12.07
N ARG A 28 16.30 -2.43 12.52
CA ARG A 28 15.01 -3.06 12.84
C ARG A 28 13.90 -2.73 11.85
N TYR A 29 14.00 -1.59 11.15
CA TYR A 29 12.96 -1.09 10.27
C TYR A 29 13.54 -0.65 8.94
N THR A 30 12.89 -1.00 7.84
CA THR A 30 13.19 -0.42 6.54
C THR A 30 12.50 0.94 6.43
N ILE A 31 13.28 1.99 6.30
CA ILE A 31 12.75 3.34 6.09
C ILE A 31 12.28 3.46 4.65
N LEU A 32 11.08 3.99 4.47
CA LEU A 32 10.46 4.24 3.17
C LEU A 32 10.15 5.73 3.03
N PRO A 33 11.08 6.54 2.51
CA PRO A 33 10.82 7.95 2.22
C PRO A 33 9.64 8.10 1.27
N ASN A 34 8.78 9.11 1.51
CA ASN A 34 7.54 9.28 0.79
C ASN A 34 7.40 10.70 0.24
N THR A 35 6.97 10.85 -0.99
CA THR A 35 6.69 12.13 -1.65
C THR A 35 5.28 12.65 -1.41
N ALA A 36 4.59 12.17 -0.39
CA ALA A 36 3.25 12.61 -0.02
C ALA A 36 3.13 14.14 0.05
N GLY A 37 2.11 14.69 -0.61
CA GLY A 37 1.88 16.13 -0.72
C GLY A 37 2.68 16.80 -1.83
N CYS A 38 3.27 16.06 -2.76
CA CYS A 38 3.75 16.58 -4.05
C CYS A 38 2.62 16.57 -5.07
N TYR A 39 2.48 17.67 -5.82
CA TYR A 39 1.43 17.87 -6.82
C TYR A 39 1.99 17.99 -8.24
N ASP A 40 3.25 17.71 -8.43
CA ASP A 40 3.92 17.65 -9.73
C ASP A 40 5.12 16.70 -9.70
N ALA A 41 5.46 16.15 -10.86
CA ALA A 41 6.54 15.19 -11.02
C ALA A 41 7.91 15.74 -10.58
N LYS A 42 8.23 16.99 -10.92
CA LYS A 42 9.51 17.64 -10.61
C LYS A 42 9.75 17.74 -9.11
N THR A 43 8.71 18.15 -8.35
CA THR A 43 8.78 18.25 -6.90
C THR A 43 8.93 16.88 -6.26
N ALA A 44 8.22 15.86 -6.76
CA ALA A 44 8.34 14.49 -6.26
C ALA A 44 9.75 13.93 -6.48
N VAL A 45 10.30 14.05 -7.69
CA VAL A 45 11.67 13.62 -8.01
C VAL A 45 12.70 14.34 -7.13
N ARG A 46 12.60 15.67 -7.00
CA ARG A 46 13.47 16.44 -6.11
C ARG A 46 13.41 15.96 -4.66
N THR A 47 12.22 15.64 -4.16
CA THR A 47 12.02 15.14 -2.79
C THR A 47 12.71 13.80 -2.59
N CYS A 48 12.60 12.87 -3.55
CA CYS A 48 13.30 11.58 -3.49
C CYS A 48 14.83 11.76 -3.51
N ARG A 49 15.37 12.65 -4.38
CA ARG A 49 16.81 12.95 -4.44
C ARG A 49 17.32 13.49 -3.11
N LEU A 50 16.61 14.44 -2.50
CA LEU A 50 16.95 14.95 -1.18
C LEU A 50 16.91 13.88 -0.09
N ALA A 51 15.89 13.01 -0.10
CA ALA A 51 15.81 11.91 0.84
C ALA A 51 16.99 10.94 0.69
N ARG A 52 17.43 10.64 -0.53
CA ARG A 52 18.59 9.80 -0.80
C ARG A 52 19.87 10.37 -0.23
N GLU A 53 20.09 11.68 -0.40
CA GLU A 53 21.26 12.37 0.19
C GLU A 53 21.23 12.33 1.72
N LEU A 54 20.08 12.58 2.33
CA LEU A 54 19.92 12.61 3.78
C LEU A 54 20.00 11.21 4.43
N LEU A 55 19.83 10.16 3.67
CA LEU A 55 19.86 8.76 4.12
C LEU A 55 21.03 7.97 3.49
N ASP A 56 22.16 8.64 3.27
CA ASP A 56 23.44 8.04 2.84
C ASP A 56 23.31 7.13 1.59
N GLY A 57 22.60 7.60 0.57
CA GLY A 57 22.44 6.88 -0.69
C GLY A 57 21.29 5.87 -0.72
N HIS A 58 20.36 5.93 0.25
CA HIS A 58 19.17 5.06 0.30
C HIS A 58 18.35 5.15 -0.99
N LYS A 59 18.09 4.00 -1.63
CA LYS A 59 17.47 3.95 -2.95
C LYS A 59 15.97 3.75 -2.93
N LEU A 60 15.45 3.09 -1.87
CA LEU A 60 14.02 2.80 -1.78
C LEU A 60 13.22 4.06 -1.53
N CYS A 61 12.17 4.29 -2.31
CA CYS A 61 11.25 5.40 -2.11
C CYS A 61 9.81 5.01 -2.43
N LYS A 62 8.85 5.68 -1.76
CA LYS A 62 7.45 5.66 -2.14
C LYS A 62 7.15 6.92 -2.94
N LEU A 63 6.83 6.72 -4.21
CA LEU A 63 6.43 7.79 -5.11
C LEU A 63 4.93 8.02 -5.02
N GLU A 64 4.54 9.27 -4.79
CA GLU A 64 3.16 9.74 -4.77
C GLU A 64 3.13 11.13 -5.41
N VAL A 65 2.34 11.32 -6.48
CA VAL A 65 2.04 12.61 -7.09
C VAL A 65 0.53 12.79 -7.09
N LEU A 66 0.05 13.81 -6.39
CA LEU A 66 -1.39 14.07 -6.23
C LEU A 66 -1.88 15.00 -7.34
N GLY A 67 -3.07 14.71 -7.88
CA GLY A 67 -3.71 15.52 -8.90
C GLY A 67 -4.65 16.58 -8.34
N ASP A 68 -5.21 16.34 -7.15
CA ASP A 68 -6.21 17.21 -6.55
C ASP A 68 -6.10 17.26 -5.03
N GLN A 69 -6.24 18.45 -4.46
CA GLN A 69 -6.07 18.68 -3.02
C GLN A 69 -7.25 18.18 -2.17
N GLN A 70 -8.44 18.12 -2.74
CA GLN A 70 -9.63 17.73 -2.01
C GLN A 70 -9.80 16.21 -1.97
N THR A 71 -9.57 15.55 -3.09
CA THR A 71 -9.77 14.11 -3.23
C THR A 71 -8.52 13.29 -2.96
N LEU A 72 -7.34 13.89 -3.11
CA LEU A 72 -6.02 13.26 -3.02
C LEU A 72 -5.87 12.06 -3.98
N PHE A 73 -6.60 12.07 -5.10
CA PHE A 73 -6.37 11.10 -6.17
C PHE A 73 -5.02 11.35 -6.83
N PRO A 74 -4.32 10.29 -7.27
CA PRO A 74 -3.04 10.43 -7.94
C PRO A 74 -3.21 11.06 -9.33
N ASP A 75 -2.31 11.97 -9.71
CA ASP A 75 -2.07 12.35 -11.10
C ASP A 75 -1.26 11.24 -11.77
N VAL A 76 -1.94 10.34 -12.47
CA VAL A 76 -1.29 9.16 -13.04
C VAL A 76 -0.30 9.49 -14.15
N VAL A 77 -0.48 10.61 -14.85
CA VAL A 77 0.43 11.07 -15.90
C VAL A 77 1.72 11.60 -15.29
N ALA A 78 1.61 12.50 -14.33
CA ALA A 78 2.76 13.04 -13.60
C ALA A 78 3.47 11.95 -12.77
N THR A 79 2.72 10.98 -12.23
CA THR A 79 3.28 9.81 -11.53
C THR A 79 4.14 8.97 -12.45
N LEU A 80 3.66 8.65 -13.67
CA LEU A 80 4.41 7.88 -14.65
C LEU A 80 5.70 8.60 -15.04
N GLN A 81 5.64 9.91 -15.31
CA GLN A 81 6.81 10.74 -15.64
C GLN A 81 7.85 10.72 -14.52
N ALA A 82 7.41 10.90 -13.28
CA ALA A 82 8.30 10.89 -12.11
C ALA A 82 8.92 9.49 -11.90
N ALA A 83 8.14 8.42 -12.10
CA ALA A 83 8.62 7.04 -11.99
C ALA A 83 9.73 6.75 -13.03
N GLU A 84 9.52 7.15 -14.29
CA GLU A 84 10.55 7.00 -15.35
C GLU A 84 11.88 7.69 -15.00
N GLU A 85 11.80 8.91 -14.46
CA GLU A 85 12.98 9.67 -14.07
C GLU A 85 13.69 9.03 -12.87
N LEU A 86 12.94 8.64 -11.83
CA LEU A 86 13.51 8.03 -10.63
C LEU A 86 14.13 6.66 -10.89
N VAL A 87 13.50 5.82 -11.71
CA VAL A 87 14.07 4.52 -12.10
C VAL A 87 15.37 4.70 -12.89
N LYS A 88 15.43 5.66 -13.83
CA LYS A 88 16.67 6.02 -14.53
C LYS A 88 17.76 6.51 -13.59
N ASP A 89 17.39 7.20 -12.52
CA ASP A 89 18.29 7.66 -11.45
C ASP A 89 18.75 6.53 -10.50
N GLY A 90 18.27 5.30 -10.71
CA GLY A 90 18.63 4.12 -9.92
C GLY A 90 17.91 4.01 -8.58
N PHE A 91 16.71 4.59 -8.45
CA PHE A 91 15.83 4.36 -7.30
C PHE A 91 15.06 3.04 -7.43
N ASP A 92 14.79 2.40 -6.30
CA ASP A 92 13.84 1.31 -6.14
C ASP A 92 12.47 1.94 -5.80
N VAL A 93 11.63 2.14 -6.83
CA VAL A 93 10.40 2.92 -6.72
C VAL A 93 9.21 2.02 -6.36
N MET A 94 8.62 2.23 -5.18
CA MET A 94 7.29 1.74 -4.82
C MET A 94 6.30 2.85 -5.17
N VAL A 95 5.38 2.62 -6.11
CA VAL A 95 4.56 3.69 -6.69
C VAL A 95 3.10 3.62 -6.27
N TYR A 96 2.59 4.71 -5.65
CA TYR A 96 1.16 4.91 -5.40
C TYR A 96 0.44 5.31 -6.68
N THR A 97 -0.69 4.66 -6.97
CA THR A 97 -1.49 4.92 -8.17
C THR A 97 -2.99 4.65 -7.92
N ASN A 98 -3.82 4.94 -8.92
CA ASN A 98 -5.21 4.51 -8.94
C ASN A 98 -5.32 2.97 -9.14
N ASP A 99 -6.54 2.46 -9.11
CA ASP A 99 -6.86 1.04 -9.33
C ASP A 99 -7.06 0.66 -10.81
N ASP A 100 -6.46 1.42 -11.74
CA ASP A 100 -6.48 1.10 -13.17
C ASP A 100 -5.44 0.03 -13.50
N PRO A 101 -5.85 -1.18 -13.98
CA PRO A 101 -4.92 -2.25 -14.34
C PRO A 101 -3.95 -1.89 -15.45
N ILE A 102 -4.34 -1.00 -16.38
CA ILE A 102 -3.46 -0.56 -17.48
C ILE A 102 -2.36 0.35 -16.93
N MET A 103 -2.69 1.27 -16.03
CA MET A 103 -1.70 2.13 -15.40
C MET A 103 -0.74 1.32 -14.51
N ALA A 104 -1.27 0.38 -13.72
CA ALA A 104 -0.45 -0.52 -12.92
C ALA A 104 0.59 -1.26 -13.77
N LYS A 105 0.18 -1.82 -14.92
CA LYS A 105 1.08 -2.48 -15.86
C LYS A 105 2.14 -1.53 -16.41
N ARG A 106 1.78 -0.30 -16.81
CA ARG A 106 2.75 0.69 -17.31
C ARG A 106 3.81 1.05 -16.27
N LEU A 107 3.41 1.21 -15.03
CA LEU A 107 4.33 1.50 -13.94
C LEU A 107 5.30 0.34 -13.66
N GLU A 108 4.83 -0.91 -13.77
CA GLU A 108 5.70 -2.09 -13.75
C GLU A 108 6.69 -2.09 -14.95
N GLU A 109 6.19 -1.84 -16.17
CA GLU A 109 7.01 -1.81 -17.39
C GLU A 109 8.11 -0.73 -17.35
N VAL A 110 7.87 0.38 -16.67
CA VAL A 110 8.87 1.44 -16.43
C VAL A 110 9.98 0.97 -15.49
N GLY A 111 9.72 -0.04 -14.66
CA GLY A 111 10.70 -0.61 -13.73
C GLY A 111 10.44 -0.27 -12.26
N CYS A 112 9.23 0.11 -11.89
CA CYS A 112 8.87 0.22 -10.48
C CYS A 112 9.01 -1.14 -9.79
N CYS A 113 9.60 -1.16 -8.59
CA CYS A 113 9.84 -2.39 -7.83
C CYS A 113 8.60 -2.91 -7.09
N ALA A 114 7.57 -2.09 -6.94
CA ALA A 114 6.24 -2.46 -6.44
C ALA A 114 5.19 -1.45 -6.93
N VAL A 115 3.96 -1.91 -7.14
CA VAL A 115 2.82 -1.05 -7.47
C VAL A 115 1.83 -1.04 -6.31
N MET A 116 1.35 0.16 -5.97
CA MET A 116 0.53 0.39 -4.77
C MET A 116 -0.81 1.02 -5.17
N PRO A 117 -1.78 0.22 -5.68
CA PRO A 117 -3.09 0.74 -6.05
C PRO A 117 -3.89 1.17 -4.81
N LEU A 118 -4.65 2.25 -4.92
CA LEU A 118 -5.57 2.68 -3.88
C LEU A 118 -6.76 1.72 -3.78
N ALA A 119 -7.25 1.47 -2.56
CA ALA A 119 -8.53 0.82 -2.31
C ALA A 119 -9.70 1.81 -2.40
N ALA A 120 -9.48 3.03 -1.89
CA ALA A 120 -10.36 4.18 -1.87
C ALA A 120 -9.53 5.44 -1.60
N PRO A 121 -10.09 6.65 -1.66
CA PRO A 121 -9.34 7.89 -1.39
C PRO A 121 -8.58 7.86 -0.06
N ILE A 122 -7.43 8.51 -0.03
CA ILE A 122 -6.57 8.60 1.17
C ILE A 122 -7.38 9.09 2.38
N GLY A 123 -7.30 8.36 3.49
CA GLY A 123 -7.97 8.72 4.74
C GLY A 123 -9.48 8.50 4.77
N SER A 124 -10.09 7.98 3.69
CA SER A 124 -11.54 7.80 3.60
C SER A 124 -12.10 6.64 4.43
N GLY A 125 -11.31 5.59 4.66
CA GLY A 125 -11.76 4.40 5.39
C GLY A 125 -12.89 3.62 4.70
N LEU A 126 -13.09 3.81 3.38
CA LEU A 126 -14.19 3.20 2.62
C LEU A 126 -13.94 1.75 2.20
N GLY A 127 -12.76 1.20 2.47
CA GLY A 127 -12.35 -0.15 2.10
C GLY A 127 -12.12 -0.31 0.59
N ILE A 128 -11.98 -1.55 0.14
CA ILE A 128 -11.72 -1.86 -1.27
C ILE A 128 -13.00 -1.69 -2.09
N ARG A 129 -13.06 -0.63 -2.89
CA ARG A 129 -14.25 -0.26 -3.68
C ARG A 129 -14.37 -1.07 -4.96
N ASN A 130 -13.26 -1.40 -5.59
CA ASN A 130 -13.23 -2.13 -6.86
C ASN A 130 -12.34 -3.38 -6.74
N LYS A 131 -12.92 -4.45 -6.20
CA LYS A 131 -12.22 -5.73 -6.03
C LYS A 131 -11.79 -6.36 -7.35
N LEU A 132 -12.57 -6.13 -8.42
CA LEU A 132 -12.26 -6.69 -9.74
C LEU A 132 -10.97 -6.09 -10.30
N ASN A 133 -10.79 -4.77 -10.20
CA ASN A 133 -9.58 -4.13 -10.68
C ASN A 133 -8.36 -4.57 -9.88
N ILE A 134 -8.47 -4.61 -8.54
CA ILE A 134 -7.37 -5.09 -7.70
C ILE A 134 -7.00 -6.54 -8.04
N LEU A 135 -7.98 -7.43 -8.21
CA LEU A 135 -7.74 -8.81 -8.62
C LEU A 135 -7.04 -8.87 -9.99
N THR A 136 -7.53 -8.09 -10.97
CA THR A 136 -6.94 -8.02 -12.31
C THR A 136 -5.49 -7.53 -12.27
N ILE A 137 -5.18 -6.55 -11.40
CA ILE A 137 -3.81 -6.08 -11.20
C ILE A 137 -2.95 -7.22 -10.64
N VAL A 138 -3.40 -7.87 -9.56
CA VAL A 138 -2.65 -8.96 -8.91
C VAL A 138 -2.38 -10.12 -9.86
N GLU A 139 -3.39 -10.58 -10.62
CA GLU A 139 -3.26 -11.71 -11.56
C GLU A 139 -2.26 -11.46 -12.69
N ASN A 140 -2.04 -10.21 -13.07
CA ASN A 140 -1.17 -9.85 -14.19
C ASN A 140 0.19 -9.27 -13.76
N ALA A 141 0.37 -8.94 -12.50
CA ALA A 141 1.59 -8.33 -11.98
C ALA A 141 2.75 -9.30 -11.87
N LYS A 142 3.96 -8.81 -12.15
CA LYS A 142 5.24 -9.50 -11.92
C LYS A 142 6.04 -8.89 -10.77
N VAL A 143 5.54 -7.81 -10.21
CA VAL A 143 6.10 -7.11 -9.05
C VAL A 143 5.10 -7.17 -7.89
N PRO A 144 5.53 -7.01 -6.64
CA PRO A 144 4.62 -6.96 -5.50
C PRO A 144 3.53 -5.90 -5.64
N ILE A 145 2.30 -6.28 -5.30
CA ILE A 145 1.13 -5.40 -5.24
C ILE A 145 0.75 -5.17 -3.78
N LEU A 146 0.79 -3.90 -3.36
CA LEU A 146 0.39 -3.50 -2.01
C LEU A 146 -0.81 -2.56 -2.10
N VAL A 147 -1.92 -2.91 -1.48
CA VAL A 147 -3.04 -1.96 -1.36
C VAL A 147 -2.61 -0.79 -0.48
N ASP A 148 -2.76 0.42 -1.01
CA ASP A 148 -2.47 1.67 -0.31
C ASP A 148 -3.71 2.57 -0.30
N ALA A 149 -3.91 3.30 0.78
CA ALA A 149 -5.05 4.21 0.99
C ALA A 149 -6.44 3.52 1.10
N GLY A 150 -7.35 4.19 1.77
CA GLY A 150 -8.76 3.80 1.86
C GLY A 150 -9.10 2.64 2.79
N VAL A 151 -8.12 1.91 3.30
CA VAL A 151 -8.35 0.86 4.32
C VAL A 151 -8.82 1.51 5.62
N GLY A 152 -9.97 1.08 6.12
CA GLY A 152 -10.60 1.65 7.31
C GLY A 152 -10.62 0.73 8.52
N THR A 153 -10.61 -0.58 8.31
CA THR A 153 -10.68 -1.56 9.40
C THR A 153 -10.05 -2.91 9.02
N ALA A 154 -9.96 -3.81 9.99
CA ALA A 154 -9.35 -5.13 9.84
C ALA A 154 -9.93 -5.97 8.69
N SER A 155 -11.25 -5.93 8.46
CA SER A 155 -11.87 -6.66 7.35
C SER A 155 -11.39 -6.19 5.97
N ASP A 156 -11.12 -4.89 5.80
CA ASP A 156 -10.61 -4.37 4.54
C ASP A 156 -9.19 -4.89 4.25
N ALA A 157 -8.35 -4.97 5.30
CA ALA A 157 -7.01 -5.54 5.20
C ALA A 157 -7.06 -7.04 4.88
N ALA A 158 -7.97 -7.79 5.51
CA ALA A 158 -8.17 -9.21 5.20
C ALA A 158 -8.59 -9.40 3.74
N VAL A 159 -9.55 -8.61 3.25
CA VAL A 159 -10.02 -8.67 1.86
C VAL A 159 -8.89 -8.39 0.87
N ALA A 160 -8.01 -7.40 1.12
CA ALA A 160 -6.86 -7.14 0.27
C ALA A 160 -5.96 -8.38 0.15
N MET A 161 -5.67 -9.02 1.27
CA MET A 161 -4.82 -10.21 1.31
C MET A 161 -5.50 -11.44 0.67
N GLU A 162 -6.83 -11.60 0.83
CA GLU A 162 -7.62 -12.64 0.17
C GLU A 162 -7.68 -12.48 -1.35
N LEU A 163 -7.57 -11.26 -1.86
CA LEU A 163 -7.43 -10.97 -3.29
C LEU A 163 -6.04 -11.33 -3.85
N GLY A 164 -5.09 -11.68 -2.99
CA GLY A 164 -3.73 -12.07 -3.37
C GLY A 164 -2.70 -10.94 -3.33
N CYS A 165 -3.05 -9.77 -2.81
CA CYS A 165 -2.06 -8.71 -2.62
C CYS A 165 -0.93 -9.17 -1.70
N ASP A 166 0.29 -8.65 -1.92
CA ASP A 166 1.49 -8.97 -1.13
C ASP A 166 1.55 -8.20 0.18
N GLY A 167 0.79 -7.13 0.30
CA GLY A 167 0.73 -6.33 1.52
C GLY A 167 -0.34 -5.24 1.50
N VAL A 168 -0.43 -4.55 2.64
CA VAL A 168 -1.31 -3.40 2.82
C VAL A 168 -0.54 -2.30 3.54
N LEU A 169 -0.51 -1.10 2.98
CA LEU A 169 -0.02 0.09 3.64
C LEU A 169 -1.19 0.83 4.30
N MET A 170 -1.09 1.11 5.59
CA MET A 170 -2.15 1.75 6.36
C MET A 170 -1.58 2.68 7.42
N ASN A 171 -2.25 3.80 7.65
CA ASN A 171 -1.91 4.75 8.70
C ASN A 171 -3.17 5.24 9.42
N THR A 172 -4.01 6.03 8.77
CA THR A 172 -5.16 6.73 9.37
C THR A 172 -6.12 5.78 10.07
N ALA A 173 -6.40 4.62 9.53
CA ALA A 173 -7.26 3.61 10.14
C ALA A 173 -6.77 3.16 11.52
N ILE A 174 -5.47 3.15 11.74
CA ILE A 174 -4.85 2.83 13.03
C ILE A 174 -4.81 4.07 13.91
N ALA A 175 -4.25 5.17 13.41
CA ALA A 175 -4.01 6.38 14.18
C ALA A 175 -5.30 7.07 14.67
N ALA A 176 -6.37 7.01 13.89
CA ALA A 176 -7.67 7.60 14.22
C ALA A 176 -8.62 6.65 14.97
N ALA A 177 -8.22 5.41 15.25
CA ALA A 177 -9.02 4.49 16.06
C ALA A 177 -9.10 4.96 17.52
N ARG A 178 -10.17 4.61 18.21
CA ARG A 178 -10.30 4.89 19.67
C ARG A 178 -9.16 4.27 20.47
N ASP A 179 -8.73 3.08 20.08
CA ASP A 179 -7.57 2.39 20.63
C ASP A 179 -6.64 2.00 19.46
N PRO A 180 -5.63 2.83 19.16
CA PRO A 180 -4.71 2.58 18.05
C PRO A 180 -3.89 1.31 18.20
N VAL A 181 -3.53 0.95 19.44
CA VAL A 181 -2.73 -0.26 19.70
C VAL A 181 -3.55 -1.51 19.44
N LEU A 182 -4.78 -1.54 19.91
CA LEU A 182 -5.71 -2.64 19.66
C LEU A 182 -6.04 -2.75 18.16
N MET A 183 -6.25 -1.62 17.47
CA MET A 183 -6.48 -1.62 16.02
C MET A 183 -5.26 -2.13 15.25
N ALA A 184 -4.05 -1.73 15.62
CA ALA A 184 -2.83 -2.26 14.99
C ALA A 184 -2.72 -3.78 15.17
N SER A 185 -3.06 -4.29 16.36
CA SER A 185 -3.12 -5.73 16.62
C SER A 185 -4.18 -6.45 15.76
N ALA A 186 -5.37 -5.86 15.62
CA ALA A 186 -6.44 -6.38 14.77
C ALA A 186 -6.03 -6.41 13.30
N MET A 187 -5.46 -5.33 12.78
CA MET A 187 -4.94 -5.24 11.41
C MET A 187 -3.87 -6.30 11.11
N ARG A 188 -2.93 -6.49 12.03
CA ARG A 188 -1.90 -7.53 11.89
C ARG A 188 -2.52 -8.93 11.75
N LYS A 189 -3.49 -9.27 12.62
CA LYS A 189 -4.19 -10.57 12.57
C LYS A 189 -4.99 -10.73 11.27
N ALA A 190 -5.64 -9.66 10.81
CA ALA A 190 -6.41 -9.65 9.56
C ALA A 190 -5.53 -9.91 8.33
N ILE A 191 -4.35 -9.26 8.26
CA ILE A 191 -3.37 -9.51 7.19
C ILE A 191 -2.92 -10.97 7.20
N GLN A 192 -2.61 -11.53 8.36
CA GLN A 192 -2.21 -12.94 8.49
C GLN A 192 -3.34 -13.87 8.05
N ALA A 193 -4.54 -13.68 8.59
CA ALA A 193 -5.70 -14.51 8.24
C ALA A 193 -6.07 -14.44 6.76
N GLY A 194 -6.06 -13.22 6.15
CA GLY A 194 -6.33 -13.05 4.73
C GLY A 194 -5.28 -13.75 3.85
N ARG A 195 -3.99 -13.67 4.23
CA ARG A 195 -2.93 -14.37 3.51
C ARG A 195 -3.06 -15.88 3.61
N GLU A 196 -3.36 -16.42 4.79
CA GLU A 196 -3.60 -17.85 5.01
C GLU A 196 -4.80 -18.32 4.21
N ALA A 197 -5.91 -17.56 4.19
CA ALA A 197 -7.10 -17.86 3.40
C ALA A 197 -6.82 -17.89 1.88
N PHE A 198 -6.02 -16.94 1.38
CA PHE A 198 -5.58 -16.93 -0.02
C PHE A 198 -4.77 -18.19 -0.35
N LEU A 199 -3.78 -18.52 0.47
CA LEU A 199 -2.92 -19.69 0.26
C LEU A 199 -3.66 -21.02 0.39
N ALA A 200 -4.65 -21.10 1.30
CA ALA A 200 -5.51 -22.26 1.45
C ALA A 200 -6.44 -22.49 0.25
N GLY A 201 -6.71 -21.45 -0.51
CA GLY A 201 -7.64 -21.48 -1.63
C GLY A 201 -9.11 -21.38 -1.19
N ARG A 202 -9.82 -20.43 -1.78
CA ARG A 202 -11.24 -20.24 -1.53
C ARG A 202 -12.08 -21.36 -2.18
N MET A 203 -13.09 -21.90 -1.48
CA MET A 203 -14.07 -22.76 -2.13
C MET A 203 -14.79 -22.01 -3.25
N PRO A 204 -15.10 -22.68 -4.39
CA PRO A 204 -15.85 -22.07 -5.48
C PRO A 204 -17.21 -21.55 -5.03
N ALA A 205 -17.57 -20.32 -5.44
CA ALA A 205 -18.91 -19.79 -5.22
C ALA A 205 -19.94 -20.60 -6.04
N LYS A 206 -21.06 -20.97 -5.41
CA LYS A 206 -22.14 -21.70 -6.06
C LYS A 206 -23.42 -20.84 -6.03
N ARG A 207 -24.17 -20.87 -7.14
CA ARG A 207 -25.45 -20.17 -7.23
C ARG A 207 -26.51 -20.82 -6.34
N PHE A 208 -26.50 -22.14 -6.23
CA PHE A 208 -27.47 -22.90 -5.46
C PHE A 208 -26.83 -23.56 -4.24
N ALA A 209 -27.66 -23.80 -3.21
CA ALA A 209 -27.24 -24.48 -2.01
C ALA A 209 -26.67 -25.87 -2.33
N SER A 210 -25.69 -26.30 -1.55
CA SER A 210 -25.16 -27.66 -1.55
C SER A 210 -25.11 -28.10 -0.11
N ALA A 211 -25.71 -29.25 0.18
CA ALA A 211 -25.73 -29.82 1.53
C ALA A 211 -24.29 -30.00 2.05
N SER A 212 -24.03 -29.55 3.27
CA SER A 212 -22.73 -29.68 3.93
C SER A 212 -22.53 -31.06 4.57
N SER A 213 -23.62 -31.78 4.78
CA SER A 213 -23.63 -33.17 5.32
C SER A 213 -24.23 -34.14 4.31
N PRO A 214 -23.77 -35.39 4.25
CA PRO A 214 -24.39 -36.41 3.42
C PRO A 214 -25.85 -36.56 3.79
N LEU A 215 -26.74 -36.54 2.79
CA LEU A 215 -28.17 -36.75 2.98
C LEU A 215 -28.55 -38.25 2.89
N GLU A 216 -27.64 -39.08 2.38
CA GLU A 216 -27.79 -40.53 2.25
C GLU A 216 -27.21 -41.25 3.48
N GLY A 217 -27.93 -42.23 3.99
CA GLY A 217 -27.48 -43.04 5.13
C GLY A 217 -27.87 -42.50 6.51
N LEU A 218 -28.73 -41.50 6.60
CA LEU A 218 -29.34 -41.09 7.87
C LEU A 218 -30.48 -42.08 8.20
N PHE A 219 -30.26 -42.88 9.25
CA PHE A 219 -31.35 -43.63 9.89
C PHE A 219 -32.12 -42.64 10.80
N PHE A 220 -33.38 -42.43 10.49
CA PHE A 220 -34.32 -41.77 11.40
C PHE A 220 -35.06 -42.83 12.20
#